data_ddb59a294281ef44b8d15937d20fa205
#
_entry.id   ddb59a294281ef44b8d15937d20fa205
#
_cell.length_a   1.000
_cell.length_b   1.000
_cell.length_c   1.000
_cell.angle_alpha   90.00
_cell.angle_beta   90.00
_cell.angle_gamma   90.00
#
_symmetry.space_group_name_H-M   'P 1'
#
loop_
_entity.id
_entity.type
_entity.pdbx_description
1 polymer ?
#
loop_
_entity_poly.entity_id
_entity_poly.type
_entity_poly.pdbx_seq_one_letter_code
_entity_poly.pdbx_strand_id
1 'polypeptide(L)' 'VLFSTSVFAGSCPMMAQQVGDKIAQAQQLHDDAMAAHDSGDHAKSEELYNEALELFKS' A
#
# COMPACT_ATOMS: atom_id res chain seq x y z
N VAL A 1 14.03 20.76 -19.55
CA VAL A 1 14.16 20.07 -18.27
C VAL A 1 13.08 20.51 -17.31
N LEU A 2 13.00 21.82 -17.10
CA LEU A 2 11.99 22.37 -16.20
C LEU A 2 10.58 22.12 -16.70
N PHE A 3 10.42 22.07 -18.00
CA PHE A 3 9.11 21.85 -18.60
C PHE A 3 8.58 20.49 -18.29
N SER A 4 9.44 19.49 -18.35
CA SER A 4 9.06 18.13 -18.00
C SER A 4 8.60 18.07 -16.57
N THR A 5 9.30 18.75 -15.69
CA THR A 5 8.94 18.79 -14.29
C THR A 5 7.55 19.41 -14.11
N SER A 6 7.28 20.48 -14.84
CA SER A 6 5.98 21.14 -14.74
C SER A 6 4.86 20.22 -15.21
N VAL A 7 5.08 19.53 -16.31
CA VAL A 7 4.07 18.63 -16.87
C VAL A 7 3.77 17.50 -15.88
N PHE A 8 4.82 16.93 -15.31
CA PHE A 8 4.65 15.88 -14.33
C PHE A 8 3.96 16.39 -13.07
N ALA A 9 4.24 17.62 -12.71
CA ALA A 9 3.62 18.20 -11.52
C ALA A 9 2.10 18.26 -11.64
N GLY A 10 1.59 18.30 -12.87
CA GLY A 10 0.15 18.33 -13.09
C GLY A 10 -0.54 17.02 -12.74
N SER A 11 0.10 15.88 -13.03
CA SER A 11 -0.50 14.56 -12.77
C SER A 11 0.15 13.82 -11.62
N CYS A 12 1.42 14.09 -11.34
CA CYS A 12 2.14 13.41 -10.27
C CYS A 12 1.46 13.51 -8.91
N PRO A 13 0.91 14.66 -8.49
CA PRO A 13 0.26 14.71 -7.18
C PRO A 13 -0.89 13.73 -7.02
N MET A 14 -1.70 13.56 -8.07
CA MET A 14 -2.79 12.58 -8.03
C MET A 14 -2.27 11.16 -7.96
N MET A 15 -1.28 10.87 -8.80
CA MET A 15 -0.69 9.54 -8.81
C MET A 15 0.01 9.25 -7.49
N ALA A 16 0.72 10.22 -6.96
CA ALA A 16 1.41 10.07 -5.68
C ALA A 16 0.40 9.83 -4.56
N GLN A 17 -0.74 10.50 -4.60
CA GLN A 17 -1.77 10.31 -3.61
C GLN A 17 -2.38 8.91 -3.69
N GLN A 18 -2.66 8.44 -4.90
CA GLN A 18 -3.19 7.10 -5.08
C GLN A 18 -2.22 6.03 -4.61
N VAL A 19 -0.97 6.18 -4.96
CA VAL A 19 0.07 5.25 -4.51
C VAL A 19 0.23 5.33 -3.01
N GLY A 20 0.23 6.55 -2.47
CA GLY A 20 0.34 6.76 -1.03
C GLY A 20 -0.81 6.12 -0.27
N ASP A 21 -2.03 6.22 -0.81
CA ASP A 21 -3.20 5.59 -0.19
C ASP A 21 -3.04 4.06 -0.14
N LYS A 22 -2.56 3.49 -1.24
CA LYS A 22 -2.33 2.04 -1.29
C LYS A 22 -1.23 1.61 -0.35
N ILE A 23 -0.18 2.42 -0.26
CA ILE A 23 0.91 2.15 0.67
C ILE A 23 0.39 2.18 2.10
N ALA A 24 -0.42 3.17 2.43
CA ALA A 24 -0.99 3.29 3.78
C ALA A 24 -1.87 2.09 4.11
N GLN A 25 -2.70 1.66 3.16
CA GLN A 25 -3.55 0.48 3.35
C GLN A 25 -2.70 -0.78 3.52
N ALA A 26 -1.68 -0.93 2.68
CA ALA A 26 -0.79 -2.09 2.77
C ALA A 26 -0.02 -2.08 4.09
N GLN A 27 0.39 -0.90 4.55
CA GLN A 27 1.09 -0.77 5.82
C GLN A 27 0.19 -1.20 6.97
N GLN A 28 -1.07 -0.80 6.94
CA GLN A 28 -2.04 -1.17 7.96
C GLN A 28 -2.27 -2.69 7.96
N LEU A 29 -2.45 -3.26 6.78
CA LEU A 29 -2.63 -4.71 6.66
C LEU A 29 -1.39 -5.46 7.12
N HIS A 30 -0.22 -4.93 6.80
CA HIS A 30 1.04 -5.52 7.24
C HIS A 30 1.13 -5.53 8.77
N ASP A 31 0.81 -4.41 9.39
CA ASP A 31 0.88 -4.29 10.84
C ASP A 31 -0.12 -5.22 11.52
N ASP A 32 -1.33 -5.29 10.97
CA ASP A 32 -2.37 -6.17 11.48
C ASP A 32 -1.96 -7.63 11.32
N ALA A 33 -1.34 -7.96 10.19
CA ALA A 33 -0.88 -9.32 9.93
C ALA A 33 0.22 -9.72 10.91
N MET A 34 1.13 -8.80 11.20
CA MET A 34 2.18 -9.06 12.18
C MET A 34 1.60 -9.27 13.58
N ALA A 35 0.62 -8.47 13.94
CA ALA A 35 -0.05 -8.61 15.23
C ALA A 35 -0.76 -9.96 15.34
N ALA A 36 -1.42 -10.37 14.27
CA ALA A 36 -2.09 -11.68 14.22
C ALA A 36 -1.06 -12.80 14.34
N HIS A 37 0.05 -12.67 13.64
CA HIS A 37 1.12 -13.66 13.70
C HIS A 37 1.68 -13.79 15.12
N ASP A 38 1.91 -12.67 15.76
CA ASP A 38 2.45 -12.66 17.12
C ASP A 38 1.49 -13.28 18.12
N SER A 39 0.19 -13.15 17.89
CA SER A 39 -0.82 -13.75 18.76
C SER A 39 -1.07 -15.23 18.43
N GLY A 40 -0.38 -15.76 17.41
CA GLY A 40 -0.50 -17.15 17.03
C GLY A 40 -1.58 -17.44 16.01
N ASP A 41 -2.25 -16.42 15.50
CA ASP A 41 -3.30 -16.58 14.50
C ASP A 41 -2.70 -16.52 13.09
N HIS A 42 -2.03 -17.60 12.71
CA HIS A 42 -1.32 -17.66 11.43
C HIS A 42 -2.24 -17.59 10.23
N ALA A 43 -3.42 -18.19 10.32
CA ALA A 43 -4.38 -18.14 9.22
C ALA A 43 -4.82 -16.72 8.95
N LYS A 44 -5.10 -15.97 9.99
CA LYS A 44 -5.50 -14.57 9.89
C LYS A 44 -4.37 -13.73 9.32
N SER A 45 -3.15 -13.99 9.77
CA SER A 45 -1.96 -13.32 9.28
C SER A 45 -1.79 -13.51 7.78
N GLU A 46 -1.92 -14.75 7.31
CA GLU A 46 -1.81 -15.04 5.87
C GLU A 46 -2.90 -14.32 5.08
N GLU A 47 -4.10 -14.30 5.60
CA GLU A 47 -5.23 -13.63 4.94
C GLU A 47 -4.94 -12.14 4.78
N LEU A 48 -4.44 -11.50 5.82
CA LEU A 48 -4.13 -10.08 5.80
C LEU A 48 -2.97 -9.77 4.85
N TYR A 49 -1.95 -10.61 4.83
CA TYR A 49 -0.85 -10.45 3.89
C TYR A 49 -1.33 -10.60 2.44
N ASN A 50 -2.23 -11.54 2.19
CA ASN A 50 -2.78 -11.73 0.85
C ASN A 50 -3.59 -10.51 0.42
N GLU A 51 -4.36 -9.92 1.33
CA GLU A 51 -5.09 -8.70 1.04
C GLU A 51 -4.14 -7.56 0.68
N ALA A 52 -3.04 -7.45 1.41
CA ALA A 52 -2.05 -6.41 1.12
C ALA A 52 -1.46 -6.62 -0.27
N LEU A 53 -1.15 -7.85 -0.63
CA LEU A 53 -0.60 -8.17 -1.95
C LEU A 53 -1.61 -7.88 -3.06
N GLU A 54 -2.89 -8.09 -2.80
CA GLU A 54 -3.94 -7.80 -3.77
C GLU A 54 -3.99 -6.32 -4.13
N LEU A 55 -3.69 -5.45 -3.19
CA LEU A 55 -3.68 -4.01 -3.44
C LEU A 55 -2.71 -3.64 -4.57
N PHE A 56 -1.62 -4.37 -4.68
CA PHE A 56 -0.60 -4.07 -5.67
C PHE A 56 -0.89 -4.71 -7.02
N LYS A 57 -1.79 -5.68 -7.06
CA LYS A 57 -2.18 -6.32 -8.32
C LYS A 57 -3.18 -5.48 -9.09
N SER A 58 -4.04 -4.78 -8.42
CA SER A 58 -5.03 -3.95 -9.06
C SER A 58 -4.51 -2.54 -9.28
#